data_3aba812b3f65dbe1b71aefc99d782c2e
#
_entry.id   3aba812b3f65dbe1b71aefc99d782c2e
#
_cell.length_a   1.000
_cell.length_b   1.000
_cell.length_c   1.000
_cell.angle_alpha   90.00
_cell.angle_beta   90.00
_cell.angle_gamma   90.00
#
_symmetry.space_group_name_H-M   'P 1'
#
loop_
_entity.id
_entity.type
_entity.pdbx_description
1 polymer ?
#
loop_
_entity_poly.entity_id
_entity_poly.type
_entity_poly.pdbx_seq_one_letter_code
_entity_poly.pdbx_strand_id
1 'polypeptide(L)'
;MINTPHNDNFVFDSIDSALADIKAGRSIVVVDDENRENEGDLICAAQFATPDNINFMAVEARGLICLAMTGERLDALDLPLMVTKNTDSNQTAFTVSIDASPKLGVSTGISADDRAKTIQVAINPATIAEDLVRPGHIFPLRAREGGVLKRAGHTEAAVDLSRLAGLYPAGVICEIQNPNGSMARLTQLIGYAREHDLKLISIADLISYRLKHDRFVYRETICEFPSQFGRFQIYAYRNALNNTEHIAIVKGNPQEFRDRDVMVRMHSECLTGDALGSLRCDCRMQLQAALKMLETAGLGVVVYLRQEGRGIGLVNKLKAYSLQDMGLDTVEANERLGFPADLRDYGMGAQILNDLGIKKIRLITNNPRKIAGLKGYGLEIVDRLPLLIEANDYNSQYLATKAKKLGHLLLQTYIITIAVTWDCELESVAARYEKLDKIRYLSRSFDFLVQEETRPIAIALFSNPYLICHLGFDQMNLATDNWYQESEHPYSLGITAILDNLVTWKDIKKIEFLVATGEDPMLGLQIKLDRKHYSLTTKPSEQWQNLESQTIYSFGNN
;
A
#
# COMPACT_ATOMS: atom_id res chain seq x y z
N MET A 1 -32.03 -9.71 -27.66
CA MET A 1 -31.57 -9.35 -26.31
C MET A 1 -31.03 -10.63 -25.68
N ILE A 2 -29.71 -10.83 -25.76
CA ILE A 2 -29.05 -11.99 -25.16
C ILE A 2 -28.54 -11.48 -23.80
N ASN A 3 -29.18 -12.03 -22.75
CA ASN A 3 -28.72 -11.79 -21.37
C ASN A 3 -27.29 -12.33 -21.23
N THR A 4 -26.33 -11.45 -21.12
CA THR A 4 -25.01 -11.79 -20.59
C THR A 4 -25.16 -12.00 -19.09
N PRO A 5 -24.85 -13.20 -18.55
CA PRO A 5 -24.81 -13.36 -17.09
C PRO A 5 -23.64 -12.53 -16.56
N HIS A 6 -23.93 -11.60 -15.67
CA HIS A 6 -22.92 -10.98 -14.81
C HIS A 6 -22.23 -12.12 -14.01
N ASN A 7 -20.92 -12.22 -14.19
CA ASN A 7 -20.08 -13.18 -13.48
C ASN A 7 -19.75 -12.66 -12.07
N ASP A 8 -20.78 -12.52 -11.24
CA ASP A 8 -20.62 -12.21 -9.84
C ASP A 8 -20.10 -13.45 -9.11
N ASN A 9 -18.82 -13.44 -8.66
CA ASN A 9 -18.09 -14.38 -7.79
C ASN A 9 -17.09 -15.37 -8.44
N PHE A 10 -16.40 -15.01 -9.53
CA PHE A 10 -15.22 -15.80 -9.89
C PHE A 10 -14.01 -15.34 -9.05
N VAL A 11 -13.32 -16.30 -8.41
CA VAL A 11 -12.07 -16.07 -7.66
C VAL A 11 -10.98 -16.93 -8.29
N PHE A 12 -9.83 -16.34 -8.59
CA PHE A 12 -8.65 -17.07 -9.07
C PHE A 12 -8.19 -18.10 -8.03
N ASP A 13 -7.63 -19.21 -8.52
CA ASP A 13 -6.99 -20.20 -7.67
C ASP A 13 -5.77 -19.60 -6.95
N SER A 14 -5.41 -20.14 -5.78
CA SER A 14 -4.23 -19.68 -5.05
C SER A 14 -2.94 -20.08 -5.78
N ILE A 15 -1.91 -19.22 -5.68
CA ILE A 15 -0.59 -19.54 -6.24
C ILE A 15 -0.03 -20.84 -5.66
N ASP A 16 -0.22 -21.09 -4.36
CA ASP A 16 0.24 -22.34 -3.72
C ASP A 16 -0.41 -23.58 -4.36
N SER A 17 -1.70 -23.52 -4.68
CA SER A 17 -2.39 -24.63 -5.34
C SER A 17 -1.91 -24.84 -6.79
N ALA A 18 -1.65 -23.74 -7.51
CA ALA A 18 -1.07 -23.79 -8.85
C ALA A 18 0.37 -24.35 -8.85
N LEU A 19 1.18 -23.95 -7.87
CA LEU A 19 2.54 -24.48 -7.69
C LEU A 19 2.53 -25.99 -7.37
N ALA A 20 1.54 -26.46 -6.60
CA ALA A 20 1.38 -27.89 -6.34
C ALA A 20 1.06 -28.67 -7.64
N ASP A 21 0.23 -28.12 -8.51
CA ASP A 21 -0.10 -28.72 -9.81
C ASP A 21 1.11 -28.72 -10.76
N ILE A 22 1.81 -27.60 -10.89
CA ILE A 22 3.07 -27.52 -11.68
C ILE A 22 4.10 -28.54 -11.18
N LYS A 23 4.25 -28.67 -9.86
CA LYS A 23 5.18 -29.64 -9.24
C LYS A 23 4.77 -31.09 -9.51
N ALA A 24 3.48 -31.34 -9.62
CA ALA A 24 2.93 -32.66 -9.97
C ALA A 24 2.95 -32.96 -11.48
N GLY A 25 3.43 -32.03 -12.32
CA GLY A 25 3.50 -32.17 -13.77
C GLY A 25 2.21 -31.83 -14.49
N ARG A 26 1.24 -31.21 -13.81
CA ARG A 26 0.00 -30.75 -14.43
C ARG A 26 0.17 -29.36 -15.04
N SER A 27 -0.54 -29.10 -16.11
CA SER A 27 -0.67 -27.77 -16.69
C SER A 27 -1.63 -26.90 -15.88
N ILE A 28 -1.45 -25.60 -15.95
CA ILE A 28 -2.37 -24.59 -15.41
C ILE A 28 -2.67 -23.54 -16.46
N VAL A 29 -3.73 -22.77 -16.25
CA VAL A 29 -4.04 -21.57 -17.05
C VAL A 29 -3.54 -20.33 -16.31
N VAL A 30 -2.82 -19.48 -17.01
CA VAL A 30 -2.33 -18.20 -16.49
C VAL A 30 -2.84 -17.08 -17.36
N VAL A 31 -3.45 -16.05 -16.77
CA VAL A 31 -3.96 -14.88 -17.49
C VAL A 31 -3.14 -13.65 -17.16
N ASP A 32 -2.95 -12.79 -18.15
CA ASP A 32 -2.33 -11.49 -17.97
C ASP A 32 -3.38 -10.36 -17.79
N ASP A 33 -2.90 -9.12 -17.70
CA ASP A 33 -3.74 -7.93 -17.50
C ASP A 33 -4.55 -7.61 -18.78
N GLU A 34 -5.80 -7.18 -18.61
CA GLU A 34 -6.69 -6.79 -19.71
C GLU A 34 -6.16 -5.64 -20.56
N ASN A 35 -5.27 -4.81 -19.99
CA ASN A 35 -4.61 -3.71 -20.69
C ASN A 35 -3.28 -4.10 -21.35
N ARG A 36 -2.85 -5.38 -21.25
CA ARG A 36 -1.64 -5.90 -21.89
C ARG A 36 -1.99 -6.71 -23.14
N GLU A 37 -2.01 -8.02 -23.10
CA GLU A 37 -2.46 -8.92 -24.19
C GLU A 37 -3.92 -9.33 -23.99
N ASN A 38 -4.36 -9.36 -22.74
CA ASN A 38 -5.67 -9.82 -22.31
C ASN A 38 -5.91 -11.26 -22.79
N GLU A 39 -4.93 -12.13 -22.59
CA GLU A 39 -4.91 -13.52 -23.07
C GLU A 39 -4.67 -14.48 -21.91
N GLY A 40 -4.80 -15.75 -22.17
CA GLY A 40 -4.46 -16.82 -21.25
C GLY A 40 -3.66 -17.90 -21.94
N ASP A 41 -2.59 -18.34 -21.26
CA ASP A 41 -1.74 -19.42 -21.72
C ASP A 41 -1.92 -20.67 -20.86
N LEU A 42 -1.88 -21.84 -21.51
CA LEU A 42 -1.51 -23.08 -20.83
C LEU A 42 -0.03 -23.05 -20.50
N ILE A 43 0.29 -23.32 -19.24
CA ILE A 43 1.68 -23.39 -18.76
C ILE A 43 1.92 -24.73 -18.08
N CYS A 44 2.98 -25.43 -18.47
CA CYS A 44 3.54 -26.54 -17.69
C CYS A 44 5.05 -26.38 -17.50
N ALA A 45 5.62 -27.00 -16.46
CA ALA A 45 7.07 -27.03 -16.31
C ALA A 45 7.71 -27.85 -17.43
N ALA A 46 8.80 -27.34 -18.02
CA ALA A 46 9.45 -27.99 -19.14
C ALA A 46 9.96 -29.40 -18.81
N GLN A 47 10.27 -29.70 -17.54
CA GLN A 47 10.61 -31.07 -17.10
C GLN A 47 9.50 -32.09 -17.34
N PHE A 48 8.27 -31.65 -17.38
CA PHE A 48 7.09 -32.48 -17.61
C PHE A 48 6.48 -32.28 -19.01
N ALA A 49 7.25 -31.72 -19.95
CA ALA A 49 6.85 -31.66 -21.36
C ALA A 49 6.91 -33.08 -21.97
N THR A 50 5.87 -33.88 -21.72
CA THR A 50 5.63 -35.18 -22.31
C THR A 50 4.93 -35.04 -23.66
N PRO A 51 4.96 -36.08 -24.54
CA PRO A 51 4.16 -36.07 -25.78
C PRO A 51 2.69 -35.77 -25.52
N ASP A 52 2.11 -36.31 -24.46
CA ASP A 52 0.70 -36.09 -24.10
C ASP A 52 0.42 -34.61 -23.77
N ASN A 53 1.31 -33.96 -22.95
CA ASN A 53 1.17 -32.54 -22.63
C ASN A 53 1.31 -31.67 -23.87
N ILE A 54 2.28 -31.97 -24.75
CA ILE A 54 2.49 -31.21 -26.00
C ILE A 54 1.27 -31.42 -26.94
N ASN A 55 0.74 -32.64 -27.04
CA ASN A 55 -0.45 -32.91 -27.82
C ASN A 55 -1.67 -32.18 -27.26
N PHE A 56 -1.84 -32.18 -25.94
CA PHE A 56 -2.92 -31.44 -25.28
C PHE A 56 -2.85 -29.94 -25.61
N MET A 57 -1.66 -29.31 -25.50
CA MET A 57 -1.46 -27.91 -25.89
C MET A 57 -1.81 -27.69 -27.38
N ALA A 58 -1.38 -28.57 -28.27
CA ALA A 58 -1.62 -28.42 -29.71
C ALA A 58 -3.10 -28.53 -30.07
N VAL A 59 -3.85 -29.44 -29.42
CA VAL A 59 -5.25 -29.75 -29.73
C VAL A 59 -6.19 -28.80 -29.00
N GLU A 60 -6.00 -28.63 -27.70
CA GLU A 60 -6.94 -27.91 -26.85
C GLU A 60 -6.63 -26.43 -26.72
N ALA A 61 -5.35 -26.02 -26.65
CA ALA A 61 -5.00 -24.60 -26.61
C ALA A 61 -4.91 -23.96 -28.02
N ARG A 62 -4.39 -24.68 -29.02
CA ARG A 62 -4.32 -24.24 -30.44
C ARG A 62 -3.38 -23.08 -30.73
N GLY A 63 -2.61 -22.61 -29.72
CA GLY A 63 -1.64 -21.53 -29.85
C GLY A 63 -0.27 -22.00 -30.33
N LEU A 64 0.72 -21.11 -30.26
CA LEU A 64 2.11 -21.42 -30.57
C LEU A 64 2.81 -22.04 -29.36
N ILE A 65 3.29 -23.26 -29.49
CA ILE A 65 4.03 -23.91 -28.40
C ILE A 65 5.42 -23.33 -28.31
N CYS A 66 5.69 -22.61 -27.22
CA CYS A 66 6.94 -21.94 -26.95
C CYS A 66 7.63 -22.50 -25.69
N LEU A 67 8.96 -22.41 -25.62
CA LEU A 67 9.76 -22.82 -24.49
C LEU A 67 10.39 -21.61 -23.81
N ALA A 68 9.81 -21.17 -22.71
CA ALA A 68 10.36 -20.08 -21.89
C ALA A 68 11.56 -20.60 -21.07
N MET A 69 12.72 -19.94 -21.20
CA MET A 69 13.97 -20.29 -20.50
C MET A 69 14.70 -19.06 -19.99
N THR A 70 15.62 -19.29 -19.05
CA THR A 70 16.52 -18.24 -18.56
C THR A 70 17.50 -17.80 -19.67
N GLY A 71 17.92 -16.54 -19.61
CA GLY A 71 18.93 -16.01 -20.53
C GLY A 71 20.24 -16.80 -20.48
N GLU A 72 20.70 -17.17 -19.27
CA GLU A 72 21.90 -17.98 -19.05
C GLU A 72 21.86 -19.30 -19.84
N ARG A 73 20.72 -20.01 -19.78
CA ARG A 73 20.59 -21.28 -20.51
C ARG A 73 20.59 -21.09 -22.01
N LEU A 74 19.93 -20.06 -22.52
CA LEU A 74 19.91 -19.75 -23.94
C LEU A 74 21.30 -19.37 -24.48
N ASP A 75 22.06 -18.61 -23.68
CA ASP A 75 23.45 -18.27 -24.01
C ASP A 75 24.36 -19.51 -24.03
N ALA A 76 24.20 -20.43 -23.06
CA ALA A 76 24.93 -21.69 -23.02
C ALA A 76 24.64 -22.61 -24.23
N LEU A 77 23.45 -22.49 -24.82
CA LEU A 77 23.03 -23.23 -26.01
C LEU A 77 23.30 -22.46 -27.33
N ASP A 78 23.96 -21.30 -27.27
CA ASP A 78 24.20 -20.41 -28.42
C ASP A 78 22.90 -20.12 -29.22
N LEU A 79 21.85 -19.70 -28.51
CA LEU A 79 20.54 -19.36 -29.09
C LEU A 79 20.34 -17.83 -29.10
N PRO A 80 20.77 -17.14 -30.16
CA PRO A 80 20.62 -15.70 -30.28
C PRO A 80 19.14 -15.30 -30.49
N LEU A 81 18.84 -14.03 -30.25
CA LEU A 81 17.54 -13.47 -30.58
C LEU A 81 17.24 -13.63 -32.09
N MET A 82 16.01 -13.93 -32.41
CA MET A 82 15.54 -14.13 -33.80
C MET A 82 15.73 -12.86 -34.66
N VAL A 83 15.68 -11.67 -34.03
CA VAL A 83 15.84 -10.38 -34.69
C VAL A 83 16.81 -9.49 -33.91
N THR A 84 17.60 -8.70 -34.62
CA THR A 84 18.52 -7.74 -34.03
C THR A 84 17.80 -6.52 -33.46
N LYS A 85 16.63 -6.15 -34.03
CA LYS A 85 15.79 -5.05 -33.58
C LYS A 85 14.38 -5.57 -33.38
N ASN A 86 14.00 -5.73 -32.11
CA ASN A 86 12.64 -6.10 -31.75
C ASN A 86 11.71 -4.90 -31.88
N THR A 87 10.67 -5.00 -32.71
CA THR A 87 9.64 -3.98 -32.94
C THR A 87 8.28 -4.37 -32.39
N ASP A 88 8.19 -5.54 -31.72
CA ASP A 88 6.98 -5.98 -31.05
C ASP A 88 6.62 -5.05 -29.88
N SER A 89 5.33 -4.73 -29.74
CA SER A 89 4.82 -3.84 -28.68
C SER A 89 5.10 -4.37 -27.28
N ASN A 90 5.02 -5.69 -27.11
CA ASN A 90 5.27 -6.40 -25.85
C ASN A 90 6.73 -6.82 -25.69
N GLN A 91 7.55 -6.61 -26.74
CA GLN A 91 8.97 -6.92 -26.79
C GLN A 91 9.28 -8.36 -26.38
N THR A 92 8.44 -9.31 -26.83
CA THR A 92 8.64 -10.74 -26.59
C THR A 92 9.96 -11.20 -27.23
N ALA A 93 10.83 -11.76 -26.43
CA ALA A 93 12.21 -12.05 -26.82
C ALA A 93 12.34 -13.44 -27.44
N PHE A 94 11.80 -13.61 -28.65
CA PHE A 94 11.99 -14.83 -29.42
C PHE A 94 13.47 -15.03 -29.76
N THR A 95 13.94 -16.25 -29.59
CA THR A 95 15.23 -16.71 -30.14
C THR A 95 15.01 -17.50 -31.42
N VAL A 96 16.09 -17.88 -32.10
CA VAL A 96 15.99 -18.81 -33.22
C VAL A 96 15.29 -20.10 -32.81
N SER A 97 14.38 -20.61 -33.66
CA SER A 97 13.68 -21.86 -33.40
C SER A 97 14.62 -23.06 -33.50
N ILE A 98 14.30 -24.13 -32.76
CA ILE A 98 15.16 -25.31 -32.61
C ILE A 98 14.41 -26.61 -32.77
N ASP A 99 15.15 -27.66 -33.18
CA ASP A 99 14.82 -29.07 -32.94
C ASP A 99 16.03 -29.77 -32.35
N ALA A 100 15.83 -30.86 -31.61
CA ALA A 100 16.95 -31.70 -31.23
C ALA A 100 17.52 -32.42 -32.46
N SER A 101 18.83 -32.68 -32.42
CA SER A 101 19.51 -33.38 -33.50
C SER A 101 18.88 -34.76 -33.77
N PRO A 102 18.77 -35.20 -35.04
CA PRO A 102 18.33 -36.55 -35.38
C PRO A 102 19.08 -37.66 -34.67
N LYS A 103 20.34 -37.42 -34.28
CA LYS A 103 21.15 -38.33 -33.45
C LYS A 103 20.54 -38.61 -32.10
N LEU A 104 19.71 -37.71 -31.61
CA LEU A 104 19.01 -37.82 -30.32
C LEU A 104 17.60 -38.39 -30.47
N GLY A 105 17.24 -38.87 -31.67
CA GLY A 105 15.98 -39.57 -31.92
C GLY A 105 14.80 -38.68 -32.31
N VAL A 106 15.05 -37.46 -32.82
CA VAL A 106 14.04 -36.61 -33.43
C VAL A 106 13.97 -36.88 -34.92
N SER A 107 12.73 -36.97 -35.47
CA SER A 107 12.48 -37.23 -36.89
C SER A 107 12.36 -35.92 -37.70
N THR A 108 11.14 -35.45 -37.90
CA THR A 108 10.86 -34.20 -38.63
C THR A 108 10.74 -32.98 -37.74
N GLY A 109 10.70 -33.18 -36.41
CA GLY A 109 10.64 -32.11 -35.40
C GLY A 109 9.23 -31.69 -35.01
N ILE A 110 8.19 -31.87 -35.85
CA ILE A 110 6.85 -31.30 -35.65
C ILE A 110 5.91 -32.18 -34.81
N SER A 111 6.14 -33.50 -34.71
CA SER A 111 5.28 -34.37 -33.92
C SER A 111 5.30 -33.99 -32.41
N ALA A 112 4.29 -34.39 -31.66
CA ALA A 112 4.27 -34.16 -30.21
C ALA A 112 5.48 -34.82 -29.53
N ASP A 113 5.85 -36.03 -30.00
CA ASP A 113 7.04 -36.75 -29.52
C ASP A 113 8.32 -35.97 -29.81
N ASP A 114 8.51 -35.48 -31.04
CA ASP A 114 9.72 -34.74 -31.44
C ASP A 114 9.86 -33.41 -30.68
N ARG A 115 8.75 -32.69 -30.52
CA ARG A 115 8.72 -31.44 -29.77
C ARG A 115 9.00 -31.64 -28.28
N ALA A 116 8.38 -32.64 -27.67
CA ALA A 116 8.64 -33.04 -26.29
C ALA A 116 10.11 -33.41 -26.12
N LYS A 117 10.66 -34.22 -27.02
CA LYS A 117 12.08 -34.60 -27.03
C LYS A 117 13.01 -33.41 -27.15
N THR A 118 12.71 -32.46 -28.05
CA THR A 118 13.48 -31.23 -28.23
C THR A 118 13.50 -30.40 -26.96
N ILE A 119 12.37 -30.25 -26.27
CA ILE A 119 12.26 -29.55 -24.99
C ILE A 119 13.12 -30.25 -23.93
N GLN A 120 13.04 -31.57 -23.78
CA GLN A 120 13.84 -32.34 -22.82
C GLN A 120 15.34 -32.21 -23.10
N VAL A 121 15.76 -32.22 -24.37
CA VAL A 121 17.16 -31.97 -24.76
C VAL A 121 17.56 -30.54 -24.38
N ALA A 122 16.75 -29.53 -24.71
CA ALA A 122 17.08 -28.13 -24.46
C ALA A 122 17.29 -27.80 -22.97
N ILE A 123 16.54 -28.44 -22.06
CA ILE A 123 16.65 -28.20 -20.61
C ILE A 123 17.70 -29.09 -19.94
N ASN A 124 18.21 -30.10 -20.58
CA ASN A 124 19.22 -31.02 -20.00
C ASN A 124 20.56 -30.25 -19.85
N PRO A 125 21.11 -30.12 -18.64
CA PRO A 125 22.36 -29.38 -18.40
C PRO A 125 23.57 -29.88 -19.21
N ALA A 126 23.58 -31.17 -19.60
CA ALA A 126 24.66 -31.77 -20.38
C ALA A 126 24.57 -31.44 -21.89
N THR A 127 23.44 -30.89 -22.36
CA THR A 127 23.25 -30.54 -23.78
C THR A 127 24.11 -29.35 -24.19
N ILE A 128 24.81 -29.50 -25.31
CA ILE A 128 25.63 -28.49 -25.97
C ILE A 128 24.93 -27.95 -27.22
N ALA A 129 25.44 -26.86 -27.78
CA ALA A 129 24.82 -26.17 -28.93
C ALA A 129 24.68 -27.08 -30.18
N GLU A 130 25.60 -28.03 -30.37
CA GLU A 130 25.64 -28.98 -31.49
C GLU A 130 24.57 -30.08 -31.39
N ASP A 131 23.96 -30.26 -30.23
CA ASP A 131 22.86 -31.20 -30.01
C ASP A 131 21.53 -30.67 -30.55
N LEU A 132 21.50 -29.39 -30.93
CA LEU A 132 20.34 -28.69 -31.47
C LEU A 132 20.57 -28.28 -32.93
N VAL A 133 19.53 -28.44 -33.76
CA VAL A 133 19.48 -27.93 -35.14
C VAL A 133 18.64 -26.65 -35.19
N ARG A 134 18.96 -25.77 -36.12
CA ARG A 134 18.31 -24.47 -36.30
C ARG A 134 18.09 -24.24 -37.80
N PRO A 135 16.90 -23.82 -38.30
CA PRO A 135 15.67 -23.64 -37.50
C PRO A 135 15.01 -24.96 -37.14
N GLY A 136 13.99 -24.92 -36.27
CA GLY A 136 13.17 -26.07 -35.86
C GLY A 136 11.74 -25.68 -35.52
N HIS A 137 11.06 -26.54 -34.77
CA HIS A 137 9.62 -26.45 -34.49
C HIS A 137 9.29 -26.08 -33.03
N ILE A 138 10.29 -25.89 -32.18
CA ILE A 138 10.15 -25.26 -30.84
C ILE A 138 10.75 -23.87 -30.89
N PHE A 139 10.03 -22.91 -30.28
CA PHE A 139 10.37 -21.49 -30.22
C PHE A 139 10.83 -21.13 -28.80
N PRO A 140 12.14 -21.07 -28.54
CA PRO A 140 12.62 -20.65 -27.22
C PRO A 140 12.40 -19.15 -27.04
N LEU A 141 11.96 -18.78 -25.82
CA LEU A 141 11.73 -17.41 -25.40
C LEU A 141 12.68 -17.07 -24.24
N ARG A 142 13.38 -15.93 -24.37
CA ARG A 142 14.26 -15.43 -23.32
C ARG A 142 13.46 -14.69 -22.25
N ALA A 143 13.32 -15.29 -21.09
CA ALA A 143 12.73 -14.60 -19.93
C ALA A 143 13.65 -13.48 -19.42
N ARG A 144 13.06 -12.37 -19.01
CA ARG A 144 13.79 -11.27 -18.38
C ARG A 144 14.30 -11.71 -17.01
N GLU A 145 15.54 -11.36 -16.68
CA GLU A 145 16.07 -11.51 -15.32
C GLU A 145 15.20 -10.74 -14.34
N GLY A 146 14.82 -11.37 -13.21
CA GLY A 146 13.83 -10.85 -12.28
C GLY A 146 12.40 -11.37 -12.52
N GLY A 147 12.14 -12.05 -13.64
CA GLY A 147 10.87 -12.72 -13.93
C GLY A 147 9.69 -11.77 -14.01
N VAL A 148 8.51 -12.19 -13.51
CA VAL A 148 7.29 -11.36 -13.55
C VAL A 148 7.40 -10.03 -12.81
N LEU A 149 8.34 -9.89 -11.88
CA LEU A 149 8.62 -8.63 -11.20
C LEU A 149 9.32 -7.61 -12.12
N LYS A 150 9.86 -8.07 -13.24
CA LYS A 150 10.54 -7.24 -14.25
C LYS A 150 9.69 -7.02 -15.50
N ARG A 151 9.00 -8.08 -15.94
CA ARG A 151 8.06 -8.04 -17.08
C ARG A 151 6.88 -8.97 -16.78
N ALA A 152 5.70 -8.40 -16.68
CA ALA A 152 4.46 -9.12 -16.35
C ALA A 152 3.92 -9.91 -17.55
N GLY A 153 4.69 -10.88 -18.08
CA GLY A 153 4.36 -11.68 -19.24
C GLY A 153 4.37 -13.19 -18.95
N HIS A 154 3.70 -13.95 -19.80
CA HIS A 154 3.59 -15.43 -19.70
C HIS A 154 4.95 -16.13 -19.76
N THR A 155 5.90 -15.59 -20.55
CA THR A 155 7.28 -16.09 -20.61
C THR A 155 7.95 -16.08 -19.25
N GLU A 156 7.86 -14.95 -18.54
CA GLU A 156 8.42 -14.79 -17.20
C GLU A 156 7.65 -15.61 -16.17
N ALA A 157 6.32 -15.67 -16.30
CA ALA A 157 5.47 -16.46 -15.41
C ALA A 157 5.83 -17.96 -15.47
N ALA A 158 6.07 -18.51 -16.65
CA ALA A 158 6.41 -19.91 -16.82
C ALA A 158 7.74 -20.28 -16.15
N VAL A 159 8.75 -19.44 -16.29
CA VAL A 159 10.06 -19.63 -15.64
C VAL A 159 9.94 -19.51 -14.11
N ASP A 160 9.19 -18.50 -13.64
CA ASP A 160 8.99 -18.27 -12.21
C ASP A 160 8.20 -19.38 -11.54
N LEU A 161 7.10 -19.82 -12.13
CA LEU A 161 6.28 -20.92 -11.61
C LEU A 161 7.09 -22.21 -11.50
N SER A 162 7.87 -22.54 -12.54
CA SER A 162 8.76 -23.70 -12.51
C SER A 162 9.79 -23.59 -11.39
N ARG A 163 10.45 -22.44 -11.26
CA ARG A 163 11.44 -22.18 -10.20
C ARG A 163 10.83 -22.24 -8.80
N LEU A 164 9.65 -21.61 -8.60
CA LEU A 164 8.94 -21.59 -7.31
C LEU A 164 8.44 -22.99 -6.91
N ALA A 165 8.11 -23.84 -7.88
CA ALA A 165 7.76 -25.25 -7.66
C ALA A 165 8.98 -26.13 -7.32
N GLY A 166 10.21 -25.55 -7.35
CA GLY A 166 11.47 -26.29 -7.10
C GLY A 166 11.92 -27.14 -8.29
N LEU A 167 11.49 -26.80 -9.50
CA LEU A 167 11.82 -27.45 -10.75
C LEU A 167 12.88 -26.68 -11.54
N TYR A 168 13.34 -27.26 -12.64
CA TYR A 168 14.24 -26.56 -13.57
C TYR A 168 13.56 -25.26 -14.07
N PRO A 169 14.22 -24.08 -14.06
CA PRO A 169 13.60 -22.80 -14.37
C PRO A 169 13.33 -22.61 -15.87
N ALA A 170 12.45 -23.45 -16.39
CA ALA A 170 11.93 -23.42 -17.75
C ALA A 170 10.49 -23.94 -17.78
N GLY A 171 9.67 -23.35 -18.63
CA GLY A 171 8.26 -23.76 -18.80
C GLY A 171 7.85 -23.75 -20.27
N VAL A 172 6.94 -24.64 -20.62
CA VAL A 172 6.28 -24.62 -21.92
C VAL A 172 5.00 -23.81 -21.81
N ILE A 173 4.78 -22.92 -22.75
CA ILE A 173 3.61 -22.05 -22.82
C ILE A 173 2.93 -22.22 -24.18
N CYS A 174 1.61 -22.06 -24.18
CA CYS A 174 0.81 -22.09 -25.38
C CYS A 174 -0.46 -21.24 -25.17
N GLU A 175 -0.67 -20.25 -25.99
CA GLU A 175 -1.84 -19.37 -25.95
C GLU A 175 -3.14 -20.17 -26.17
N ILE A 176 -4.22 -19.83 -25.46
CA ILE A 176 -5.51 -20.51 -25.60
C ILE A 176 -6.40 -19.75 -26.58
N GLN A 177 -6.79 -20.45 -27.66
CA GLN A 177 -7.71 -19.95 -28.68
C GLN A 177 -9.08 -20.64 -28.58
N ASN A 178 -10.13 -19.90 -28.88
CA ASN A 178 -11.46 -20.44 -29.10
C ASN A 178 -11.48 -21.35 -30.33
N PRO A 179 -12.46 -22.27 -30.48
CA PRO A 179 -12.56 -23.13 -31.64
C PRO A 179 -12.66 -22.40 -33.00
N ASN A 180 -13.07 -21.15 -33.00
CA ASN A 180 -13.14 -20.31 -34.20
C ASN A 180 -11.82 -19.57 -34.53
N GLY A 181 -10.74 -19.81 -33.76
CA GLY A 181 -9.45 -19.21 -33.95
C GLY A 181 -9.27 -17.79 -33.32
N SER A 182 -10.29 -17.26 -32.65
CA SER A 182 -10.14 -16.04 -31.85
C SER A 182 -9.48 -16.34 -30.50
N MET A 183 -8.79 -15.34 -29.95
CA MET A 183 -8.18 -15.50 -28.61
C MET A 183 -9.25 -15.65 -27.53
N ALA A 184 -9.08 -16.63 -26.64
CA ALA A 184 -9.94 -16.78 -25.48
C ALA A 184 -9.67 -15.65 -24.46
N ARG A 185 -10.74 -15.07 -23.92
CA ARG A 185 -10.71 -14.04 -22.89
C ARG A 185 -11.16 -14.63 -21.55
N LEU A 186 -11.01 -13.88 -20.47
CA LEU A 186 -11.23 -14.40 -19.10
C LEU A 186 -12.50 -15.24 -18.96
N THR A 187 -13.64 -14.80 -19.52
CA THR A 187 -14.91 -15.53 -19.43
C THR A 187 -14.82 -16.93 -20.08
N GLN A 188 -14.18 -17.04 -21.25
CA GLN A 188 -13.96 -18.32 -21.93
C GLN A 188 -12.92 -19.16 -21.20
N LEU A 189 -11.84 -18.52 -20.69
CA LEU A 189 -10.77 -19.19 -19.94
C LEU A 189 -11.28 -19.82 -18.64
N ILE A 190 -12.24 -19.19 -17.96
CA ILE A 190 -12.92 -19.79 -16.80
C ILE A 190 -13.66 -21.08 -17.20
N GLY A 191 -14.37 -21.05 -18.33
CA GLY A 191 -15.05 -22.25 -18.88
C GLY A 191 -14.05 -23.32 -19.23
N TYR A 192 -12.99 -22.97 -19.95
CA TYR A 192 -11.92 -23.87 -20.37
C TYR A 192 -11.21 -24.54 -19.19
N ALA A 193 -10.84 -23.74 -18.16
CA ALA A 193 -10.19 -24.28 -16.97
C ALA A 193 -11.07 -25.28 -16.22
N ARG A 194 -12.37 -25.03 -16.15
CA ARG A 194 -13.34 -25.96 -15.54
C ARG A 194 -13.52 -27.23 -16.34
N GLU A 195 -13.59 -27.13 -17.68
CA GLU A 195 -13.78 -28.28 -18.59
C GLU A 195 -12.60 -29.26 -18.48
N HIS A 196 -11.38 -28.71 -18.34
CA HIS A 196 -10.15 -29.51 -18.31
C HIS A 196 -9.59 -29.75 -16.89
N ASP A 197 -10.34 -29.38 -15.84
CA ASP A 197 -9.91 -29.49 -14.43
C ASP A 197 -8.53 -28.83 -14.16
N LEU A 198 -8.34 -27.62 -14.69
CA LEU A 198 -7.10 -26.86 -14.58
C LEU A 198 -7.25 -25.71 -13.58
N LYS A 199 -6.17 -25.40 -12.87
CA LYS A 199 -6.08 -24.19 -12.07
C LYS A 199 -5.98 -22.96 -12.97
N LEU A 200 -6.64 -21.87 -12.56
CA LEU A 200 -6.61 -20.59 -13.24
C LEU A 200 -6.11 -19.50 -12.29
N ILE A 201 -4.95 -18.93 -12.60
CA ILE A 201 -4.32 -17.86 -11.83
C ILE A 201 -4.07 -16.62 -12.70
N SER A 202 -3.82 -15.48 -12.07
CA SER A 202 -3.37 -14.27 -12.75
C SER A 202 -1.88 -14.00 -12.56
N ILE A 203 -1.24 -13.35 -13.54
CA ILE A 203 0.14 -12.83 -13.38
C ILE A 203 0.21 -11.79 -12.25
N ALA A 204 -0.87 -11.02 -12.03
CA ALA A 204 -0.94 -10.05 -10.93
C ALA A 204 -0.83 -10.73 -9.55
N ASP A 205 -1.53 -11.87 -9.36
CA ASP A 205 -1.42 -12.66 -8.13
C ASP A 205 -0.03 -13.28 -7.96
N LEU A 206 0.58 -13.75 -9.06
CA LEU A 206 1.94 -14.27 -9.03
C LEU A 206 2.97 -13.19 -8.68
N ILE A 207 2.82 -11.96 -9.19
CA ILE A 207 3.62 -10.80 -8.78
C ILE A 207 3.45 -10.55 -7.29
N SER A 208 2.21 -10.50 -6.81
CA SER A 208 1.91 -10.28 -5.38
C SER A 208 2.51 -11.37 -4.49
N TYR A 209 2.44 -12.61 -4.94
CA TYR A 209 3.05 -13.76 -4.27
C TYR A 209 4.57 -13.60 -4.19
N ARG A 210 5.24 -13.30 -5.30
CA ARG A 210 6.70 -13.13 -5.34
C ARG A 210 7.17 -11.95 -4.49
N LEU A 211 6.47 -10.82 -4.52
CA LEU A 211 6.77 -9.66 -3.67
C LEU A 211 6.77 -10.00 -2.18
N LYS A 212 5.93 -10.97 -1.77
CA LYS A 212 5.85 -11.44 -0.38
C LYS A 212 6.91 -12.48 -0.01
N HIS A 213 7.31 -13.34 -0.94
CA HIS A 213 8.11 -14.53 -0.66
C HIS A 213 9.56 -14.41 -1.12
N ASP A 214 9.84 -13.66 -2.18
CA ASP A 214 11.20 -13.48 -2.69
C ASP A 214 11.94 -12.38 -1.92
N ARG A 215 13.22 -12.59 -1.70
CA ARG A 215 14.12 -11.55 -1.20
C ARG A 215 14.79 -10.86 -2.39
N PHE A 216 14.59 -9.57 -2.53
CA PHE A 216 15.19 -8.74 -3.59
C PHE A 216 15.82 -7.44 -3.04
N VAL A 217 15.79 -7.22 -1.74
CA VAL A 217 16.44 -6.08 -1.07
C VAL A 217 17.58 -6.60 -0.19
N TYR A 218 18.78 -6.11 -0.45
CA TYR A 218 20.00 -6.55 0.22
C TYR A 218 20.70 -5.39 0.89
N ARG A 219 21.16 -5.60 2.13
CA ARG A 219 21.94 -4.63 2.88
C ARG A 219 23.38 -4.56 2.35
N GLU A 220 23.84 -3.35 2.01
CA GLU A 220 25.15 -3.09 1.46
C GLU A 220 26.13 -2.60 2.53
N THR A 221 25.70 -1.65 3.38
CA THR A 221 26.59 -1.06 4.38
C THR A 221 25.80 -0.44 5.53
N ILE A 222 26.53 -0.17 6.62
CA ILE A 222 26.05 0.52 7.82
C ILE A 222 27.05 1.60 8.18
N CYS A 223 26.57 2.76 8.59
CA CYS A 223 27.41 3.83 9.11
C CYS A 223 26.71 4.64 10.21
N GLU A 224 27.51 5.29 11.06
CA GLU A 224 27.02 6.26 12.04
C GLU A 224 26.46 7.50 11.33
N PHE A 225 25.36 8.01 11.86
CA PHE A 225 24.68 9.18 11.32
C PHE A 225 24.34 10.18 12.42
N PRO A 226 25.28 11.05 12.81
CA PRO A 226 24.97 12.18 13.65
C PRO A 226 24.15 13.21 12.88
N SER A 227 23.00 13.59 13.40
CA SER A 227 22.11 14.57 12.79
C SER A 227 21.67 15.62 13.81
N GLN A 228 21.10 16.73 13.32
CA GLN A 228 20.48 17.75 14.19
C GLN A 228 19.29 17.21 15.01
N PHE A 229 18.79 16.02 14.69
CA PHE A 229 17.67 15.38 15.37
C PHE A 229 18.11 14.32 16.38
N GLY A 230 19.42 14.01 16.46
CA GLY A 230 19.99 13.03 17.35
C GLY A 230 21.07 12.17 16.68
N ARG A 231 21.46 11.09 17.36
CA ARG A 231 22.41 10.10 16.84
C ARG A 231 21.67 8.86 16.38
N PHE A 232 21.91 8.50 15.13
CA PHE A 232 21.30 7.36 14.46
C PHE A 232 22.40 6.53 13.78
N GLN A 233 21.99 5.38 13.22
CA GLN A 233 22.78 4.65 12.22
C GLN A 233 22.00 4.62 10.90
N ILE A 234 22.70 4.70 9.78
CA ILE A 234 22.13 4.48 8.44
C ILE A 234 22.54 3.09 7.97
N TYR A 235 21.51 2.35 7.56
CA TYR A 235 21.63 1.07 6.87
C TYR A 235 21.27 1.31 5.41
N ALA A 236 22.20 1.12 4.50
CA ALA A 236 21.97 1.24 3.07
C ALA A 236 21.58 -0.10 2.46
N TYR A 237 20.58 -0.08 1.61
CA TYR A 237 20.02 -1.26 0.93
C TYR A 237 19.98 -1.03 -0.57
N ARG A 238 20.22 -2.11 -1.33
CA ARG A 238 20.07 -2.14 -2.78
C ARG A 238 18.95 -3.09 -3.18
N ASN A 239 18.10 -2.64 -4.12
CA ASN A 239 17.10 -3.47 -4.75
C ASN A 239 17.71 -4.14 -6.00
N ALA A 240 17.81 -5.46 -5.99
CA ALA A 240 18.38 -6.25 -7.09
C ALA A 240 17.58 -6.17 -8.39
N LEU A 241 16.27 -5.81 -8.33
CA LEU A 241 15.42 -5.76 -9.52
C LEU A 241 15.71 -4.54 -10.41
N ASN A 242 16.11 -3.41 -9.82
CA ASN A 242 16.25 -2.14 -10.55
C ASN A 242 17.46 -1.30 -10.11
N ASN A 243 18.32 -1.85 -9.24
CA ASN A 243 19.50 -1.20 -8.66
C ASN A 243 19.19 0.11 -7.90
N THR A 244 17.92 0.34 -7.49
CA THR A 244 17.61 1.48 -6.64
C THR A 244 18.13 1.26 -5.22
N GLU A 245 18.58 2.35 -4.62
CA GLU A 245 19.12 2.36 -3.26
C GLU A 245 18.07 2.90 -2.30
N HIS A 246 17.94 2.27 -1.15
CA HIS A 246 17.04 2.68 -0.08
C HIS A 246 17.85 2.78 1.22
N ILE A 247 17.36 3.55 2.19
CA ILE A 247 18.01 3.63 3.49
C ILE A 247 17.03 3.40 4.62
N ALA A 248 17.53 2.80 5.71
CA ALA A 248 16.86 2.81 7.00
C ALA A 248 17.69 3.65 7.98
N ILE A 249 17.06 4.65 8.58
CA ILE A 249 17.63 5.48 9.65
C ILE A 249 17.19 4.84 10.97
N VAL A 250 18.13 4.28 11.70
CA VAL A 250 17.89 3.40 12.84
C VAL A 250 18.31 4.09 14.14
N LYS A 251 17.42 4.07 15.13
CA LYS A 251 17.68 4.47 16.51
C LYS A 251 17.65 3.23 17.40
N GLY A 252 18.64 3.09 18.27
CA GLY A 252 18.74 1.94 19.19
C GLY A 252 19.48 0.75 18.56
N ASN A 253 19.50 -0.37 19.28
CA ASN A 253 20.18 -1.58 18.85
C ASN A 253 19.23 -2.55 18.13
N PRO A 254 19.45 -2.90 16.84
CA PRO A 254 18.60 -3.84 16.12
C PRO A 254 18.45 -5.23 16.76
N GLN A 255 19.39 -5.65 17.60
CA GLN A 255 19.29 -6.92 18.32
C GLN A 255 18.09 -6.97 19.28
N GLU A 256 17.63 -5.79 19.73
CA GLU A 256 16.48 -5.65 20.62
C GLU A 256 15.15 -5.58 19.87
N PHE A 257 15.15 -5.38 18.54
CA PHE A 257 13.94 -5.14 17.75
C PHE A 257 13.00 -6.35 17.70
N ARG A 258 13.56 -7.56 17.78
CA ARG A 258 12.80 -8.80 17.64
C ARG A 258 11.70 -8.96 18.69
N ASP A 259 11.97 -8.51 19.90
CA ASP A 259 11.13 -8.74 21.08
C ASP A 259 10.41 -7.47 21.53
N ARG A 260 10.50 -6.38 20.76
CA ARG A 260 9.89 -5.09 21.11
C ARG A 260 8.93 -4.61 20.04
N ASP A 261 8.00 -3.76 20.45
CA ASP A 261 7.13 -2.98 19.57
C ASP A 261 7.92 -1.77 19.03
N VAL A 262 8.44 -1.90 17.81
CA VAL A 262 9.35 -0.92 17.23
C VAL A 262 8.57 0.20 16.56
N MET A 263 8.92 1.44 16.87
CA MET A 263 8.35 2.62 16.20
C MET A 263 8.90 2.71 14.77
N VAL A 264 8.01 2.71 13.76
CA VAL A 264 8.41 2.65 12.34
C VAL A 264 7.74 3.74 11.53
N ARG A 265 8.51 4.48 10.75
CA ARG A 265 8.01 5.37 9.70
C ARG A 265 8.44 4.87 8.32
N MET A 266 7.47 4.59 7.46
CA MET A 266 7.70 4.39 6.03
C MET A 266 7.63 5.75 5.33
N HIS A 267 8.78 6.30 4.93
CA HIS A 267 8.87 7.59 4.26
C HIS A 267 9.23 7.40 2.79
N SER A 268 8.38 7.85 1.87
CA SER A 268 8.72 7.89 0.44
C SER A 268 9.44 9.20 0.12
N GLU A 269 10.52 9.11 -0.63
CA GLU A 269 11.33 10.24 -1.08
C GLU A 269 10.47 11.38 -1.66
N CYS A 270 10.82 12.58 -1.29
CA CYS A 270 10.27 13.80 -1.82
C CYS A 270 11.39 14.85 -1.93
N LEU A 271 12.20 14.80 -2.98
CA LEU A 271 13.35 15.69 -3.15
C LEU A 271 12.98 17.16 -2.95
N THR A 272 11.87 17.59 -3.56
CA THR A 272 11.42 18.99 -3.44
C THR A 272 11.05 19.37 -2.01
N GLY A 273 10.40 18.49 -1.26
CA GLY A 273 10.05 18.71 0.14
C GLY A 273 11.24 18.47 1.07
N ASP A 274 11.80 17.26 1.05
CA ASP A 274 12.79 16.80 2.03
C ASP A 274 14.10 17.60 1.95
N ALA A 275 14.63 17.80 0.73
CA ALA A 275 15.91 18.47 0.51
C ALA A 275 15.74 19.96 0.18
N LEU A 276 14.88 20.33 -0.78
CA LEU A 276 14.77 21.69 -1.30
C LEU A 276 13.83 22.60 -0.49
N GLY A 277 13.06 22.04 0.47
CA GLY A 277 12.22 22.83 1.36
C GLY A 277 10.94 23.39 0.72
N SER A 278 10.40 22.71 -0.29
CA SER A 278 9.14 23.09 -0.92
C SER A 278 8.02 23.22 0.13
N LEU A 279 7.25 24.28 0.07
CA LEU A 279 6.06 24.50 0.89
C LEU A 279 4.80 23.83 0.32
N ARG A 280 4.86 23.28 -0.90
CA ARG A 280 3.71 22.60 -1.55
C ARG A 280 3.32 21.28 -0.88
N CYS A 281 4.15 20.75 0.00
CA CYS A 281 3.88 19.51 0.72
C CYS A 281 4.37 19.57 2.16
N ASP A 282 3.99 18.57 2.93
CA ASP A 282 4.35 18.40 4.35
C ASP A 282 5.49 17.38 4.59
N CYS A 283 6.15 16.87 3.51
CA CYS A 283 7.10 15.76 3.57
C CYS A 283 8.28 16.01 4.50
N ARG A 284 8.98 17.16 4.35
CA ARG A 284 10.12 17.52 5.22
C ARG A 284 9.72 17.54 6.70
N MET A 285 8.60 18.18 7.01
CA MET A 285 8.14 18.31 8.39
C MET A 285 7.77 16.93 8.96
N GLN A 286 7.15 16.06 8.16
CA GLN A 286 6.88 14.68 8.55
C GLN A 286 8.15 13.89 8.81
N LEU A 287 9.17 14.00 7.97
CA LEU A 287 10.46 13.32 8.16
C LEU A 287 11.14 13.78 9.46
N GLN A 288 11.21 15.09 9.65
CA GLN A 288 11.82 15.69 10.83
C GLN A 288 11.10 15.32 12.13
N ALA A 289 9.76 15.36 12.11
CA ALA A 289 8.95 14.96 13.26
C ALA A 289 9.14 13.48 13.59
N ALA A 290 9.16 12.59 12.58
CA ALA A 290 9.43 11.18 12.80
C ALA A 290 10.81 10.94 13.43
N LEU A 291 11.87 11.60 12.95
CA LEU A 291 13.20 11.47 13.53
C LEU A 291 13.25 11.94 15.00
N LYS A 292 12.56 13.04 15.32
CA LYS A 292 12.44 13.51 16.71
C LYS A 292 11.70 12.50 17.59
N MET A 293 10.61 11.91 17.09
CA MET A 293 9.87 10.86 17.81
C MET A 293 10.77 9.66 18.11
N LEU A 294 11.57 9.22 17.13
CA LEU A 294 12.50 8.10 17.30
C LEU A 294 13.60 8.45 18.34
N GLU A 295 14.16 9.67 18.29
CA GLU A 295 15.16 10.11 19.27
C GLU A 295 14.60 10.08 20.68
N THR A 296 13.39 10.62 20.88
CA THR A 296 12.70 10.62 22.18
C THR A 296 12.40 9.22 22.68
N ALA A 297 11.94 8.33 21.79
CA ALA A 297 11.64 6.95 22.13
C ALA A 297 12.88 6.09 22.39
N GLY A 298 14.06 6.50 21.91
CA GLY A 298 15.30 5.76 22.02
C GLY A 298 15.39 4.50 21.16
N LEU A 299 14.29 4.12 20.49
CA LEU A 299 14.20 2.91 19.67
C LEU A 299 13.23 3.13 18.49
N GLY A 300 13.68 2.85 17.27
CA GLY A 300 12.82 2.93 16.10
C GLY A 300 13.55 3.05 14.77
N VAL A 301 12.77 3.09 13.66
CA VAL A 301 13.30 3.10 12.30
C VAL A 301 12.49 4.04 11.40
N VAL A 302 13.18 4.91 10.66
CA VAL A 302 12.62 5.53 9.46
C VAL A 302 13.15 4.79 8.24
N VAL A 303 12.29 4.10 7.51
CA VAL A 303 12.62 3.53 6.20
C VAL A 303 12.36 4.59 5.15
N TYR A 304 13.43 5.09 4.51
CA TYR A 304 13.38 6.08 3.45
C TYR A 304 13.45 5.39 2.08
N LEU A 305 12.33 5.35 1.39
CA LEU A 305 12.16 4.65 0.13
C LEU A 305 12.32 5.62 -1.03
N ARG A 306 13.21 5.34 -1.97
CA ARG A 306 13.40 6.12 -3.20
C ARG A 306 12.28 5.82 -4.19
N GLN A 307 11.12 6.43 -3.93
CA GLN A 307 9.87 6.32 -4.71
C GLN A 307 9.28 7.70 -4.91
N GLU A 308 10.06 8.58 -5.58
CA GLU A 308 9.70 9.97 -5.83
C GLU A 308 8.36 10.11 -6.56
N GLY A 309 7.57 11.12 -6.19
CA GLY A 309 6.32 11.42 -6.86
C GLY A 309 5.26 10.32 -6.76
N ARG A 310 5.27 9.51 -5.68
CA ARG A 310 4.43 8.30 -5.54
C ARG A 310 4.75 7.22 -6.58
N GLY A 311 6.01 7.13 -7.00
CA GLY A 311 6.48 6.14 -7.97
C GLY A 311 6.57 6.63 -9.41
N ILE A 312 6.07 7.83 -9.73
CA ILE A 312 6.12 8.38 -11.11
C ILE A 312 7.44 9.08 -11.45
N GLY A 313 8.31 9.26 -10.45
CA GLY A 313 9.60 9.92 -10.59
C GLY A 313 9.53 11.45 -10.56
N LEU A 314 10.71 12.09 -10.39
CA LEU A 314 10.84 13.54 -10.20
C LEU A 314 10.28 14.35 -11.37
N VAL A 315 10.65 13.98 -12.60
CA VAL A 315 10.27 14.76 -13.80
C VAL A 315 8.75 14.80 -13.96
N ASN A 316 8.07 13.65 -13.82
CA ASN A 316 6.62 13.59 -13.94
C ASN A 316 5.92 14.28 -12.76
N LYS A 317 6.50 14.23 -11.57
CA LYS A 317 6.02 15.03 -10.44
C LYS A 317 6.07 16.54 -10.72
N LEU A 318 7.14 17.04 -11.36
CA LEU A 318 7.22 18.45 -11.74
C LEU A 318 6.21 18.81 -12.82
N LYS A 319 5.95 17.91 -13.78
CA LYS A 319 4.85 18.07 -14.75
C LYS A 319 3.49 18.11 -14.04
N ALA A 320 3.28 17.25 -13.03
CA ALA A 320 2.07 17.28 -12.21
C ALA A 320 1.93 18.62 -11.46
N TYR A 321 3.02 19.21 -10.97
CA TYR A 321 2.98 20.56 -10.37
C TYR A 321 2.50 21.63 -11.37
N SER A 322 2.97 21.59 -12.62
CA SER A 322 2.49 22.51 -13.66
C SER A 322 0.99 22.36 -13.94
N LEU A 323 0.48 21.13 -13.90
CA LEU A 323 -0.95 20.88 -14.04
C LEU A 323 -1.75 21.35 -12.82
N GLN A 324 -1.19 21.23 -11.62
CA GLN A 324 -1.80 21.78 -10.40
C GLN A 324 -1.84 23.30 -10.41
N ASP A 325 -0.83 23.97 -10.96
CA ASP A 325 -0.84 25.42 -11.16
C ASP A 325 -1.94 25.89 -12.13
N MET A 326 -2.44 24.97 -12.98
CA MET A 326 -3.61 25.19 -13.85
C MET A 326 -4.95 24.81 -13.19
N GLY A 327 -4.96 24.44 -11.90
CA GLY A 327 -6.16 24.17 -11.11
C GLY A 327 -6.53 22.69 -10.92
N LEU A 328 -5.76 21.73 -11.45
CA LEU A 328 -5.99 20.31 -11.17
C LEU A 328 -5.52 19.97 -9.75
N ASP A 329 -6.14 18.98 -9.13
CA ASP A 329 -5.58 18.43 -7.90
C ASP A 329 -4.51 17.36 -8.18
N THR A 330 -3.87 16.85 -7.11
CA THR A 330 -2.75 15.90 -7.24
C THR A 330 -3.15 14.58 -7.90
N VAL A 331 -4.38 14.10 -7.72
CA VAL A 331 -4.89 12.84 -8.30
C VAL A 331 -5.17 13.06 -9.78
N GLU A 332 -5.93 14.10 -10.11
CA GLU A 332 -6.28 14.49 -11.48
C GLU A 332 -5.02 14.77 -12.33
N ALA A 333 -4.01 15.43 -11.74
CA ALA A 333 -2.76 15.69 -12.43
C ALA A 333 -2.00 14.39 -12.78
N ASN A 334 -1.99 13.39 -11.88
CA ASN A 334 -1.37 12.09 -12.15
C ASN A 334 -2.14 11.33 -13.25
N GLU A 335 -3.47 11.26 -13.16
CA GLU A 335 -4.32 10.60 -14.16
C GLU A 335 -4.19 11.25 -15.54
N ARG A 336 -4.09 12.58 -15.59
CA ARG A 336 -3.85 13.32 -16.84
C ARG A 336 -2.52 13.00 -17.47
N LEU A 337 -1.53 12.61 -16.68
CA LEU A 337 -0.21 12.14 -17.15
C LEU A 337 -0.18 10.64 -17.49
N GLY A 338 -1.30 9.92 -17.36
CA GLY A 338 -1.42 8.50 -17.64
C GLY A 338 -0.97 7.59 -16.48
N PHE A 339 -0.88 8.12 -15.26
CA PHE A 339 -0.47 7.35 -14.08
C PHE A 339 -1.64 7.16 -13.10
N PRO A 340 -1.74 6.02 -12.44
CA PRO A 340 -2.67 5.85 -11.33
C PRO A 340 -2.33 6.79 -10.17
N ALA A 341 -3.27 6.99 -9.26
CA ALA A 341 -3.15 7.90 -8.12
C ALA A 341 -1.96 7.60 -7.19
N ASP A 342 -1.55 6.34 -7.08
CA ASP A 342 -0.47 5.89 -6.20
C ASP A 342 0.14 4.57 -6.70
N LEU A 343 1.41 4.60 -7.12
CA LEU A 343 2.20 3.45 -7.60
C LEU A 343 3.19 2.92 -6.55
N ARG A 344 3.13 3.41 -5.30
CA ARG A 344 4.11 3.01 -4.29
C ARG A 344 3.93 1.56 -3.89
N ASP A 345 5.05 0.84 -3.84
CA ASP A 345 5.17 -0.47 -3.25
C ASP A 345 5.84 -0.37 -1.87
N TYR A 346 5.21 -0.98 -0.87
CA TYR A 346 5.72 -1.04 0.50
C TYR A 346 6.42 -2.36 0.83
N GLY A 347 6.41 -3.33 -0.08
CA GLY A 347 7.07 -4.63 0.08
C GLY A 347 8.58 -4.51 0.28
N MET A 348 9.23 -3.58 -0.43
CA MET A 348 10.65 -3.27 -0.22
C MET A 348 10.92 -2.83 1.22
N GLY A 349 10.07 -1.94 1.74
CA GLY A 349 10.19 -1.50 3.12
C GLY A 349 9.94 -2.61 4.12
N ALA A 350 9.00 -3.49 3.86
CA ALA A 350 8.76 -4.66 4.69
C ALA A 350 9.98 -5.60 4.72
N GLN A 351 10.65 -5.81 3.58
CA GLN A 351 11.89 -6.60 3.53
C GLN A 351 13.04 -5.96 4.32
N ILE A 352 13.17 -4.63 4.26
CA ILE A 352 14.13 -3.89 5.08
C ILE A 352 13.84 -4.09 6.58
N LEU A 353 12.58 -3.97 6.99
CA LEU A 353 12.19 -4.17 8.40
C LEU A 353 12.45 -5.61 8.86
N ASN A 354 12.17 -6.61 8.00
CA ASN A 354 12.48 -8.00 8.29
C ASN A 354 13.99 -8.27 8.40
N ASP A 355 14.81 -7.65 7.55
CA ASP A 355 16.29 -7.75 7.64
C ASP A 355 16.84 -7.14 8.93
N LEU A 356 16.18 -6.08 9.47
CA LEU A 356 16.50 -5.50 10.77
C LEU A 356 15.96 -6.34 11.96
N GLY A 357 15.28 -7.46 11.69
CA GLY A 357 14.72 -8.35 12.71
C GLY A 357 13.41 -7.90 13.32
N ILE A 358 12.77 -6.85 12.80
CA ILE A 358 11.51 -6.29 13.31
C ILE A 358 10.36 -7.23 12.99
N LYS A 359 9.51 -7.51 13.99
CA LYS A 359 8.29 -8.32 13.86
C LYS A 359 7.04 -7.56 14.24
N LYS A 360 7.11 -6.71 15.25
CA LYS A 360 6.01 -5.90 15.75
C LYS A 360 6.30 -4.43 15.54
N ILE A 361 5.36 -3.71 14.97
CA ILE A 361 5.56 -2.31 14.62
C ILE A 361 4.46 -1.40 15.18
N ARG A 362 4.87 -0.26 15.73
CA ARG A 362 4.03 0.90 15.98
C ARG A 362 4.23 1.85 14.80
N LEU A 363 3.26 1.85 13.87
CA LEU A 363 3.43 2.49 12.58
C LEU A 363 3.07 3.99 12.63
N ILE A 364 4.07 4.86 12.42
CA ILE A 364 3.86 6.31 12.28
C ILE A 364 3.27 6.59 10.90
N THR A 365 1.95 6.77 10.83
CA THR A 365 1.27 7.04 9.55
C THR A 365 -0.11 7.65 9.72
N ASN A 366 -0.50 8.47 8.73
CA ASN A 366 -1.88 8.92 8.54
C ASN A 366 -2.51 8.26 7.31
N ASN A 367 -1.78 7.38 6.59
CA ASN A 367 -2.25 6.74 5.37
C ASN A 367 -2.66 5.28 5.65
N PRO A 368 -3.95 4.92 5.62
CA PRO A 368 -4.40 3.55 5.85
C PRO A 368 -3.88 2.55 4.79
N ARG A 369 -3.57 2.99 3.57
CA ARG A 369 -2.95 2.12 2.54
C ARG A 369 -1.59 1.59 2.95
N LYS A 370 -0.83 2.33 3.79
CA LYS A 370 0.44 1.84 4.33
C LYS A 370 0.25 0.67 5.29
N ILE A 371 -0.84 0.66 6.05
CA ILE A 371 -1.22 -0.44 6.94
C ILE A 371 -1.52 -1.69 6.10
N ALA A 372 -2.41 -1.54 5.10
CA ALA A 372 -2.76 -2.64 4.20
C ALA A 372 -1.55 -3.17 3.42
N GLY A 373 -0.69 -2.28 2.92
CA GLY A 373 0.50 -2.64 2.14
C GLY A 373 1.59 -3.37 2.92
N LEU A 374 1.57 -3.35 4.26
CA LEU A 374 2.52 -4.08 5.10
C LEU A 374 1.97 -5.41 5.62
N LYS A 375 0.64 -5.59 5.61
CA LYS A 375 0.01 -6.87 5.96
C LYS A 375 0.43 -7.95 4.97
N GLY A 376 0.76 -9.12 5.46
CA GLY A 376 1.17 -10.26 4.62
C GLY A 376 2.67 -10.42 4.40
N TYR A 377 3.51 -9.52 4.96
CA TYR A 377 4.97 -9.65 4.95
C TYR A 377 5.55 -10.17 6.28
N GLY A 378 4.71 -10.76 7.14
CA GLY A 378 5.13 -11.29 8.45
C GLY A 378 5.39 -10.19 9.50
N LEU A 379 4.85 -8.98 9.28
CA LEU A 379 4.90 -7.85 10.20
C LEU A 379 3.54 -7.70 10.91
N GLU A 380 3.56 -7.63 12.22
CA GLU A 380 2.40 -7.34 13.06
C GLU A 380 2.35 -5.83 13.34
N ILE A 381 1.26 -5.18 12.93
CA ILE A 381 1.03 -3.76 13.26
C ILE A 381 0.24 -3.73 14.55
N VAL A 382 0.92 -3.41 15.66
CA VAL A 382 0.33 -3.38 17.00
C VAL A 382 -0.34 -2.06 17.33
N ASP A 383 0.14 -0.97 16.69
CA ASP A 383 -0.38 0.38 16.96
C ASP A 383 -0.14 1.31 15.76
N ARG A 384 -0.97 2.33 15.62
CA ARG A 384 -0.81 3.42 14.66
C ARG A 384 -0.55 4.74 15.39
N LEU A 385 0.59 5.34 15.12
CA LEU A 385 0.95 6.64 15.65
C LEU A 385 0.64 7.73 14.61
N PRO A 386 -0.22 8.70 14.92
CA PRO A 386 -0.51 9.80 14.01
C PRO A 386 0.71 10.72 13.88
N LEU A 387 0.88 11.30 12.70
CA LEU A 387 1.92 12.30 12.42
C LEU A 387 1.27 13.54 11.83
N LEU A 388 0.97 14.47 12.69
CA LEU A 388 0.24 15.67 12.32
C LEU A 388 1.20 16.82 12.05
N ILE A 389 0.97 17.47 10.93
CA ILE A 389 1.70 18.64 10.48
C ILE A 389 0.68 19.72 10.19
N GLU A 390 0.91 20.90 10.74
CA GLU A 390 0.07 22.08 10.46
C GLU A 390 0.11 22.43 8.98
N ALA A 391 -1.07 22.73 8.42
CA ALA A 391 -1.17 23.23 7.08
C ALA A 391 -0.57 24.64 6.98
N ASN A 392 0.00 24.96 5.82
CA ASN A 392 0.40 26.31 5.46
C ASN A 392 -0.41 26.78 4.24
N ASP A 393 -0.28 28.06 3.89
CA ASP A 393 -1.04 28.68 2.79
C ASP A 393 -0.83 27.99 1.44
N TYR A 394 0.28 27.28 1.24
CA TYR A 394 0.64 26.61 -0.02
C TYR A 394 0.25 25.14 -0.06
N ASN A 395 0.10 24.46 1.08
CA ASN A 395 -0.18 23.02 1.13
C ASN A 395 -1.57 22.64 1.65
N SER A 396 -2.39 23.60 2.04
CA SER A 396 -3.74 23.37 2.57
C SER A 396 -4.61 22.57 1.60
N GLN A 397 -4.63 22.94 0.31
CA GLN A 397 -5.34 22.22 -0.73
C GLN A 397 -4.78 20.80 -0.96
N TYR A 398 -3.47 20.64 -0.93
CA TYR A 398 -2.82 19.33 -1.04
C TYR A 398 -3.21 18.40 0.11
N LEU A 399 -3.25 18.91 1.35
CA LEU A 399 -3.69 18.14 2.52
C LEU A 399 -5.17 17.81 2.45
N ALA A 400 -6.01 18.72 1.99
CA ALA A 400 -7.44 18.48 1.77
C ALA A 400 -7.66 17.36 0.72
N THR A 401 -6.90 17.35 -0.38
CA THR A 401 -6.95 16.27 -1.39
C THR A 401 -6.51 14.92 -0.80
N LYS A 402 -5.47 14.92 0.04
CA LYS A 402 -5.04 13.70 0.77
C LYS A 402 -6.17 13.13 1.63
N ALA A 403 -6.89 13.98 2.36
CA ALA A 403 -8.01 13.55 3.19
C ALA A 403 -9.17 13.04 2.34
N LYS A 404 -9.66 13.84 1.40
CA LYS A 404 -10.89 13.57 0.64
C LYS A 404 -10.74 12.45 -0.40
N LYS A 405 -9.65 12.46 -1.21
CA LYS A 405 -9.49 11.52 -2.34
C LYS A 405 -8.61 10.32 -2.03
N LEU A 406 -7.69 10.43 -1.06
CA LEU A 406 -6.75 9.35 -0.74
C LEU A 406 -7.02 8.68 0.61
N GLY A 407 -8.08 9.09 1.32
CA GLY A 407 -8.50 8.51 2.59
C GLY A 407 -7.45 8.66 3.70
N HIS A 408 -6.59 9.69 3.63
CA HIS A 408 -5.66 9.97 4.71
C HIS A 408 -6.42 10.39 5.96
N LEU A 409 -6.06 9.79 7.08
CA LEU A 409 -6.55 10.14 8.40
C LEU A 409 -5.85 11.44 8.87
N LEU A 410 -6.06 12.49 8.10
CA LEU A 410 -5.73 13.85 8.51
C LEU A 410 -6.91 14.32 9.33
N LEU A 411 -6.63 14.87 10.50
CA LEU A 411 -7.67 15.34 11.39
C LEU A 411 -8.62 16.27 10.63
N GLN A 412 -9.87 15.92 10.58
CA GLN A 412 -10.91 16.91 10.43
C GLN A 412 -10.82 17.81 11.65
N THR A 413 -10.78 19.11 11.46
CA THR A 413 -10.81 20.08 12.56
C THR A 413 -12.18 19.99 13.21
N TYR A 414 -12.26 19.32 14.34
CA TYR A 414 -13.48 19.34 15.15
C TYR A 414 -13.47 20.61 15.98
N ILE A 415 -14.55 21.35 15.91
CA ILE A 415 -14.79 22.48 16.80
C ILE A 415 -15.55 21.93 17.99
N ILE A 416 -14.91 21.89 19.16
CA ILE A 416 -15.62 21.59 20.41
C ILE A 416 -16.02 22.93 20.99
N THR A 417 -17.31 23.22 20.95
CA THR A 417 -17.87 24.40 21.59
C THR A 417 -18.39 24.01 22.96
N ILE A 418 -17.88 24.65 24.00
CA ILE A 418 -18.37 24.45 25.36
C ILE A 418 -19.29 25.62 25.66
N ALA A 419 -20.59 25.34 25.77
CA ALA A 419 -21.57 26.32 26.19
C ALA A 419 -21.73 26.22 27.71
N VAL A 420 -21.50 27.31 28.41
CA VAL A 420 -21.65 27.40 29.86
C VAL A 420 -22.81 28.33 30.19
N THR A 421 -23.79 27.84 30.92
CA THR A 421 -24.93 28.65 31.35
C THR A 421 -24.75 29.10 32.80
N TRP A 422 -24.86 30.40 33.04
CA TRP A 422 -24.77 31.01 34.36
C TRP A 422 -26.12 31.52 34.88
N ASP A 423 -26.20 31.63 36.18
CA ASP A 423 -27.35 32.21 36.90
C ASP A 423 -27.06 33.63 37.39
N CYS A 424 -26.13 34.36 36.80
CA CYS A 424 -25.71 35.66 37.28
C CYS A 424 -25.70 36.71 36.18
N GLU A 425 -25.71 37.99 36.57
CA GLU A 425 -25.69 39.16 35.64
C GLU A 425 -24.37 39.28 34.85
N LEU A 426 -24.44 39.92 33.67
CA LEU A 426 -23.34 39.98 32.68
C LEU A 426 -22.02 40.58 33.23
N GLU A 427 -22.07 41.50 34.18
CA GLU A 427 -20.86 42.13 34.77
C GLU A 427 -20.01 41.15 35.57
N SER A 428 -20.61 40.12 36.18
CA SER A 428 -19.87 39.09 36.89
C SER A 428 -19.23 38.05 35.96
N VAL A 429 -19.69 38.00 34.73
CA VAL A 429 -19.17 37.09 33.68
C VAL A 429 -17.86 37.63 33.14
N ALA A 430 -17.74 38.96 32.90
CA ALA A 430 -16.52 39.60 32.41
C ALA A 430 -15.31 39.36 33.32
N ALA A 431 -15.46 39.42 34.66
CA ALA A 431 -14.41 39.14 35.62
C ALA A 431 -13.94 37.67 35.62
N ARG A 432 -14.73 36.75 35.09
CA ARG A 432 -14.40 35.32 34.96
C ARG A 432 -13.71 34.96 33.65
N TYR A 433 -13.84 35.85 32.65
CA TYR A 433 -13.09 35.73 31.38
C TYR A 433 -11.57 35.76 31.60
N GLU A 434 -11.07 36.55 32.55
CA GLU A 434 -9.63 36.56 32.89
C GLU A 434 -9.13 35.20 33.39
N LYS A 435 -9.98 34.43 34.07
CA LYS A 435 -9.61 33.08 34.51
C LYS A 435 -9.62 32.06 33.36
N LEU A 436 -10.50 32.24 32.39
CA LEU A 436 -10.55 31.43 31.17
C LEU A 436 -9.36 31.71 30.23
N ASP A 437 -8.82 32.93 30.24
CA ASP A 437 -7.63 33.25 29.49
C ASP A 437 -6.39 32.43 29.92
N LYS A 438 -6.35 31.93 31.15
CA LYS A 438 -5.30 31.00 31.58
C LYS A 438 -5.43 29.62 30.90
N ILE A 439 -6.63 29.22 30.52
CA ILE A 439 -6.89 28.00 29.75
C ILE A 439 -6.48 28.20 28.28
N ARG A 440 -6.54 29.43 27.78
CA ARG A 440 -6.03 29.85 26.45
C ARG A 440 -4.54 29.53 26.23
N TYR A 441 -3.76 29.44 27.30
CA TYR A 441 -2.34 29.09 27.24
C TYR A 441 -2.09 27.62 26.87
N LEU A 442 -3.05 26.76 27.07
CA LEU A 442 -2.97 25.32 26.78
C LEU A 442 -3.46 24.99 25.35
N SER A 443 -4.24 25.89 24.73
CA SER A 443 -4.72 25.76 23.36
C SER A 443 -4.64 27.12 22.64
N ARG A 444 -3.95 27.22 21.53
CA ARG A 444 -3.57 28.51 20.90
C ARG A 444 -4.70 29.30 20.24
N SER A 445 -5.95 28.91 20.31
CA SER A 445 -7.08 29.69 19.75
C SER A 445 -8.41 29.36 20.42
N PHE A 446 -8.99 30.32 21.09
CA PHE A 446 -10.37 30.30 21.59
C PHE A 446 -11.13 31.43 20.93
N ASP A 447 -12.32 31.16 20.37
CA ASP A 447 -13.30 32.16 20.02
C ASP A 447 -14.46 32.12 21.00
N PHE A 448 -14.87 33.27 21.49
CA PHE A 448 -15.98 33.42 22.40
C PHE A 448 -17.16 33.97 21.63
N LEU A 449 -18.28 33.23 21.62
CA LEU A 449 -19.56 33.69 21.14
C LEU A 449 -20.44 34.06 22.34
N VAL A 450 -20.70 35.37 22.49
CA VAL A 450 -21.66 35.87 23.48
C VAL A 450 -22.97 36.12 22.71
N GLN A 451 -24.02 35.38 23.05
CA GLN A 451 -25.37 35.70 22.57
C GLN A 451 -26.14 36.45 23.64
N GLU A 452 -26.50 37.70 23.35
CA GLU A 452 -27.14 38.59 24.32
C GLU A 452 -28.53 38.15 24.80
N GLU A 453 -29.24 37.31 24.07
CA GLU A 453 -30.64 37.00 24.37
C GLU A 453 -30.87 35.71 25.18
N THR A 454 -29.90 34.85 25.35
CA THR A 454 -30.12 33.52 25.99
C THR A 454 -29.22 33.16 27.14
N ARG A 455 -28.37 34.06 27.62
CA ARG A 455 -27.40 33.81 28.71
C ARG A 455 -26.51 32.57 28.61
N PRO A 456 -26.29 31.88 27.49
CA PRO A 456 -25.20 30.94 27.35
C PRO A 456 -23.97 31.68 26.85
N ILE A 457 -22.81 31.45 27.51
CA ILE A 457 -21.53 31.78 26.89
C ILE A 457 -21.05 30.51 26.23
N ALA A 458 -20.96 30.53 24.93
CA ALA A 458 -20.37 29.46 24.17
C ALA A 458 -18.85 29.70 24.07
N ILE A 459 -18.07 28.78 24.59
CA ILE A 459 -16.62 28.79 24.43
C ILE A 459 -16.30 27.80 23.32
N ALA A 460 -15.94 28.32 22.15
CA ALA A 460 -15.48 27.50 21.06
C ALA A 460 -13.97 27.24 21.22
N LEU A 461 -13.62 25.99 21.47
CA LEU A 461 -12.23 25.52 21.43
C LEU A 461 -11.86 25.27 19.98
N PHE A 462 -11.23 26.25 19.31
CA PHE A 462 -10.64 26.03 18.01
C PHE A 462 -9.29 25.34 18.17
N SER A 463 -9.24 24.19 17.60
CA SER A 463 -8.12 23.33 17.35
C SER A 463 -6.75 23.92 17.63
N ASN A 464 -6.20 23.59 18.76
CA ASN A 464 -4.82 23.20 18.75
C ASN A 464 -4.81 21.78 18.15
N PRO A 465 -4.11 21.52 17.03
CA PRO A 465 -3.98 20.18 16.48
C PRO A 465 -3.57 19.14 17.52
N TYR A 466 -2.84 19.53 18.54
CA TYR A 466 -2.46 18.69 19.67
C TYR A 466 -3.67 18.19 20.49
N LEU A 467 -4.59 19.03 20.87
CA LEU A 467 -5.74 18.60 21.66
C LEU A 467 -6.67 17.68 20.87
N ILE A 468 -6.88 18.00 19.61
CA ILE A 468 -7.75 17.24 18.72
C ILE A 468 -7.08 15.94 18.26
N CYS A 469 -5.76 15.95 18.06
CA CYS A 469 -4.99 14.76 17.73
C CYS A 469 -5.13 13.66 18.72
N HIS A 470 -5.38 14.01 19.91
CA HIS A 470 -5.33 13.08 21.01
C HIS A 470 -6.69 12.80 21.66
N LEU A 471 -7.66 13.59 21.36
CA LEU A 471 -9.02 13.10 21.33
C LEU A 471 -9.17 12.03 20.24
N GLY A 472 -8.04 11.77 19.56
CA GLY A 472 -7.65 10.60 18.77
C GLY A 472 -8.78 10.00 18.00
N PHE A 473 -9.50 10.83 17.28
CA PHE A 473 -10.64 10.37 16.54
C PHE A 473 -10.22 9.54 15.31
N ASP A 474 -9.78 8.37 15.59
CA ASP A 474 -10.08 7.24 14.75
C ASP A 474 -11.60 7.01 14.88
N GLN A 475 -12.38 7.36 13.87
CA GLN A 475 -13.86 7.28 13.90
C GLN A 475 -14.39 5.90 14.31
N MET A 476 -13.58 4.85 14.25
CA MET A 476 -13.95 3.50 14.66
C MET A 476 -13.78 3.18 16.14
N ASN A 477 -12.92 3.88 16.88
CA ASN A 477 -12.52 3.45 18.24
C ASN A 477 -13.06 4.32 19.37
N LEU A 478 -13.70 5.44 19.08
CA LEU A 478 -14.28 6.31 20.12
C LEU A 478 -15.33 5.66 21.01
N ALA A 479 -16.02 4.66 20.47
CA ALA A 479 -17.02 3.92 21.23
C ALA A 479 -16.42 2.81 22.11
N THR A 480 -15.15 2.44 21.91
CA THR A 480 -14.51 1.28 22.54
C THR A 480 -13.28 1.62 23.38
N ASP A 481 -12.62 2.76 23.14
CA ASP A 481 -11.41 3.13 23.88
C ASP A 481 -11.75 3.96 25.13
N ASN A 482 -11.38 3.42 26.29
CA ASN A 482 -11.46 4.07 27.59
C ASN A 482 -10.33 5.12 27.80
N TRP A 483 -9.94 5.84 26.73
CA TRP A 483 -8.85 6.83 26.75
C TRP A 483 -8.98 7.89 27.85
N TYR A 484 -10.19 8.17 28.29
CA TYR A 484 -10.52 9.08 29.38
C TYR A 484 -10.30 8.48 30.77
N GLN A 485 -10.09 7.17 30.88
CA GLN A 485 -9.84 6.46 32.15
C GLN A 485 -8.34 6.32 32.44
N GLU A 486 -7.48 6.49 31.45
CA GLU A 486 -6.03 6.46 31.65
C GLU A 486 -5.56 7.81 32.20
N SER A 487 -5.29 7.84 33.51
CA SER A 487 -4.90 9.04 34.26
C SER A 487 -3.57 9.69 33.80
N GLU A 488 -2.86 9.05 32.88
CA GLU A 488 -1.58 9.50 32.33
C GLU A 488 -1.65 9.99 30.88
N HIS A 489 -2.83 9.95 30.26
CA HIS A 489 -2.96 10.42 28.89
C HIS A 489 -2.99 11.95 28.87
N PRO A 490 -2.04 12.65 28.19
CA PRO A 490 -1.90 14.11 28.26
C PRO A 490 -3.12 14.93 27.83
N TYR A 491 -4.16 14.28 27.32
CA TYR A 491 -5.38 14.86 26.77
C TYR A 491 -6.59 14.72 27.68
N SER A 492 -6.65 13.63 28.43
CA SER A 492 -7.59 13.52 29.54
C SER A 492 -7.30 14.63 30.56
N LEU A 493 -6.02 14.97 30.76
CA LEU A 493 -5.58 16.06 31.60
C LEU A 493 -6.04 17.44 31.11
N GLY A 494 -6.06 17.69 29.80
CA GLY A 494 -6.50 18.98 29.23
C GLY A 494 -8.00 19.21 29.42
N ILE A 495 -8.85 18.25 29.07
CA ILE A 495 -10.31 18.32 29.25
C ILE A 495 -10.66 18.29 30.71
N THR A 496 -10.05 17.42 31.50
CA THR A 496 -10.26 17.36 32.95
C THR A 496 -9.88 18.67 33.63
N ALA A 497 -8.76 19.31 33.25
CA ALA A 497 -8.35 20.60 33.78
C ALA A 497 -9.34 21.73 33.42
N ILE A 498 -9.90 21.73 32.21
CA ILE A 498 -10.94 22.66 31.79
C ILE A 498 -12.21 22.44 32.61
N LEU A 499 -12.66 21.20 32.71
CA LEU A 499 -13.86 20.83 33.47
C LEU A 499 -13.69 21.10 34.97
N ASP A 500 -12.55 20.76 35.56
CA ASP A 500 -12.27 21.01 36.98
C ASP A 500 -12.26 22.50 37.30
N ASN A 501 -11.76 23.36 36.39
CA ASN A 501 -11.84 24.80 36.55
C ASN A 501 -13.28 25.32 36.42
N LEU A 502 -14.04 24.83 35.47
CA LEU A 502 -15.44 25.25 35.27
C LEU A 502 -16.35 24.79 36.44
N VAL A 503 -16.12 23.59 36.92
CA VAL A 503 -16.90 22.98 38.04
C VAL A 503 -16.65 23.66 39.39
N THR A 504 -15.52 24.37 39.58
CA THR A 504 -15.26 25.16 40.78
C THR A 504 -16.14 26.42 40.88
N TRP A 505 -16.83 26.79 39.80
CA TRP A 505 -17.67 27.96 39.75
C TRP A 505 -19.10 27.63 40.25
N LYS A 506 -19.47 28.15 41.40
CA LYS A 506 -20.71 27.85 42.08
C LYS A 506 -22.00 28.18 41.32
N ASP A 507 -21.90 29.03 40.31
CA ASP A 507 -23.05 29.58 39.58
C ASP A 507 -23.26 28.88 38.21
N ILE A 508 -22.50 27.83 37.92
CA ILE A 508 -22.70 27.07 36.68
C ILE A 508 -23.84 26.11 36.86
N LYS A 509 -24.93 26.29 36.11
CA LYS A 509 -26.07 25.39 36.07
C LYS A 509 -25.91 24.25 35.08
N LYS A 510 -25.22 24.51 33.97
CA LYS A 510 -25.15 23.55 32.86
C LYS A 510 -23.89 23.78 32.03
N ILE A 511 -23.22 22.70 31.66
CA ILE A 511 -22.14 22.72 30.69
C ILE A 511 -22.58 21.89 29.49
N GLU A 512 -22.57 22.48 28.31
CA GLU A 512 -22.92 21.82 27.05
C GLU A 512 -21.69 21.76 26.15
N PHE A 513 -21.38 20.56 25.64
CA PHE A 513 -20.35 20.38 24.65
C PHE A 513 -20.98 20.25 23.26
N LEU A 514 -20.62 21.16 22.38
CA LEU A 514 -20.96 21.09 20.97
C LEU A 514 -19.80 20.50 20.21
N VAL A 515 -20.03 19.38 19.53
CA VAL A 515 -19.04 18.79 18.64
C VAL A 515 -19.53 18.98 17.21
N ALA A 516 -18.90 19.90 16.47
CA ALA A 516 -19.18 20.10 15.06
C ALA A 516 -18.31 19.15 14.23
N THR A 517 -18.96 18.31 13.41
CA THR A 517 -18.29 17.44 12.44
C THR A 517 -18.61 17.92 11.04
N GLY A 518 -17.60 18.07 10.19
CA GLY A 518 -17.80 18.59 8.82
C GLY A 518 -18.38 17.59 7.87
N GLU A 519 -19.36 16.81 8.01
CA GLU A 519 -20.15 16.03 7.04
C GLU A 519 -20.84 14.77 7.61
N ASP A 520 -20.44 14.27 8.83
CA ASP A 520 -21.17 13.16 9.46
C ASP A 520 -21.35 13.41 10.95
N PRO A 521 -22.56 13.25 11.51
CA PRO A 521 -22.75 13.36 12.94
C PRO A 521 -22.04 12.19 13.61
N MET A 522 -21.06 12.48 14.45
CA MET A 522 -20.45 11.46 15.31
C MET A 522 -21.48 10.87 16.26
N LEU A 523 -21.92 9.68 15.97
CA LEU A 523 -22.66 8.84 16.87
C LEU A 523 -21.71 8.36 17.98
N GLY A 524 -21.84 8.91 19.18
CA GLY A 524 -21.43 8.21 20.37
C GLY A 524 -20.21 8.67 21.15
N LEU A 525 -19.94 9.97 21.28
CA LEU A 525 -19.02 10.42 22.32
C LEU A 525 -19.72 10.30 23.70
N GLN A 526 -19.60 9.17 24.35
CA GLN A 526 -19.98 9.04 25.76
C GLN A 526 -18.77 9.38 26.63
N ILE A 527 -18.67 10.62 27.09
CA ILE A 527 -17.73 10.98 28.15
C ILE A 527 -18.42 10.69 29.48
N LYS A 528 -18.15 9.57 30.10
CA LYS A 528 -18.53 9.29 31.50
C LYS A 528 -17.50 9.94 32.40
N LEU A 529 -17.85 11.03 33.06
CA LEU A 529 -17.08 11.62 34.15
C LEU A 529 -17.47 10.95 35.47
N ASP A 530 -16.94 9.79 35.72
CA ASP A 530 -17.36 8.92 36.84
C ASP A 530 -16.87 9.38 38.22
N ARG A 531 -16.14 10.47 38.36
CA ARG A 531 -15.56 10.89 39.63
C ARG A 531 -16.28 12.00 40.38
N LYS A 532 -17.30 12.65 39.74
CA LYS A 532 -17.98 13.81 40.38
C LYS A 532 -19.49 13.91 40.08
N HIS A 533 -20.23 12.85 40.03
CA HIS A 533 -21.70 12.86 39.94
C HIS A 533 -22.31 13.61 38.74
N TYR A 534 -21.71 13.52 37.57
CA TYR A 534 -22.26 14.08 36.34
C TYR A 534 -22.83 12.99 35.44
N SER A 535 -24.03 13.20 34.92
CA SER A 535 -24.63 12.34 33.90
C SER A 535 -24.52 13.02 32.52
N LEU A 536 -24.08 12.29 31.51
CA LEU A 536 -24.09 12.71 30.12
C LEU A 536 -25.46 12.41 29.53
N THR A 537 -26.17 13.41 29.03
CA THR A 537 -27.37 13.21 28.22
C THR A 537 -27.19 13.78 26.82
N THR A 538 -27.41 12.96 25.80
CA THR A 538 -27.48 13.42 24.41
C THR A 538 -28.90 13.92 24.14
N LYS A 539 -29.07 15.20 23.84
CA LYS A 539 -30.32 15.77 23.34
C LYS A 539 -30.01 16.76 22.23
N PRO A 540 -30.75 16.72 21.09
CA PRO A 540 -30.70 17.81 20.15
C PRO A 540 -31.28 19.05 20.84
N SER A 541 -30.58 20.16 20.82
CA SER A 541 -31.07 21.43 21.35
C SER A 541 -31.73 22.21 20.24
N GLU A 542 -33.01 22.59 20.42
CA GLU A 542 -33.75 23.41 19.48
C GLU A 542 -33.14 24.81 19.29
N GLN A 543 -32.30 25.26 20.23
CA GLN A 543 -31.66 26.59 20.17
C GLN A 543 -30.51 26.68 19.18
N TRP A 544 -30.00 25.53 18.66
CA TRP A 544 -28.84 25.49 17.77
C TRP A 544 -29.16 25.00 16.35
N GLN A 545 -30.45 25.04 15.97
CA GLN A 545 -30.95 24.56 14.66
C GLN A 545 -30.34 25.26 13.44
N ASN A 546 -29.64 26.38 13.61
CA ASN A 546 -28.99 27.11 12.51
C ASN A 546 -27.53 26.69 12.23
N LEU A 547 -26.98 25.73 12.96
CA LEU A 547 -25.65 25.20 12.72
C LEU A 547 -25.84 23.80 12.15
N GLU A 548 -25.71 23.65 10.85
CA GLU A 548 -25.83 22.37 10.15
C GLU A 548 -24.96 21.29 10.78
N SER A 549 -25.57 20.15 11.10
CA SER A 549 -24.94 18.91 11.60
C SER A 549 -24.09 19.03 12.89
N GLN A 550 -24.69 19.38 14.02
CA GLN A 550 -24.01 19.42 15.30
C GLN A 550 -24.66 18.50 16.32
N THR A 551 -23.85 17.72 17.05
CA THR A 551 -24.29 16.91 18.17
C THR A 551 -23.97 17.63 19.47
N ILE A 552 -24.99 17.88 20.30
CA ILE A 552 -24.85 18.60 21.56
C ILE A 552 -24.80 17.57 22.70
N TYR A 553 -23.76 17.65 23.52
CA TYR A 553 -23.62 16.87 24.73
C TYR A 553 -23.80 17.79 25.94
N SER A 554 -24.72 17.48 26.83
CA SER A 554 -24.96 18.26 28.02
C SER A 554 -24.64 17.50 29.31
N PHE A 555 -23.97 18.18 30.22
CA PHE A 555 -23.69 17.70 31.57
C PHE A 555 -24.54 18.48 32.56
N GLY A 556 -25.24 17.79 33.44
CA GLY A 556 -25.99 18.40 34.51
C GLY A 556 -25.42 17.99 35.86
N ASN A 557 -25.38 18.90 36.84
CA ASN A 557 -25.22 18.54 38.24
C ASN A 557 -26.47 17.79 38.69
N ASN A 558 -26.33 16.58 39.18
CA ASN A 558 -27.38 15.89 39.95
C ASN A 558 -27.41 16.41 41.37
#